data_af6148de4bc16c88e1065754aa8a72a6
#
_entry.id   af6148de4bc16c88e1065754aa8a72a6
#
_cell.length_a   1.000
_cell.length_b   1.000
_cell.length_c   1.000
_cell.angle_alpha   90.00
_cell.angle_beta   90.00
_cell.angle_gamma   90.00
#
_symmetry.space_group_name_H-M   'P 1'
#
loop_
_entity.id
_entity.type
_entity.pdbx_description
1 polymer ?
#
loop_
_entity_poly.entity_id
_entity_poly.type
_entity_poly.pdbx_seq_one_letter_code
_entity_poly.pdbx_strand_id
1 'polypeptide(L)'
;MIYLDNAATTLHKPQQVIDAVVHAMQSMGNCARGTHEEALDAARTVYDARVRLASLFGCPRVDHVAFTANSTEALNMAINGLIDPGDHVISTDLEHNSVLRPLYRLEAEHGAELSFVPADKLGNVDYADFERLMKPNTRAVVCTNASNLTGTVLDIERIAKTAHSHGALVIVDASQTAGCWPIDMKKMGIDVLCFTGHKGLMGPQGTGGICVKEGIEIRPFKVGGSGVQSYSRTHPAEYPTRLEAGTLNGHGIAGLGAAAKFISETGVENIHEKERSLMLRFYEGVKNIEGVTVYGDFTKDKTAIVALNIRDYESGEVSYE
;
A
#
# COMPACT_ATOMS: atom_id res chain seq x y z
N MET A 1 -16.73 -17.96 15.44
CA MET A 1 -16.95 -16.57 14.90
C MET A 1 -16.69 -16.62 13.40
N ILE A 2 -17.57 -16.06 12.59
CA ILE A 2 -17.35 -15.84 11.15
C ILE A 2 -16.83 -14.40 11.03
N TYR A 3 -15.63 -14.23 10.46
CA TYR A 3 -15.02 -12.91 10.27
C TYR A 3 -14.91 -12.59 8.79
N LEU A 4 -15.63 -11.57 8.33
CA LEU A 4 -15.73 -11.16 6.93
C LEU A 4 -15.11 -9.78 6.65
N ASP A 5 -14.33 -9.23 7.59
CA ASP A 5 -13.77 -7.87 7.51
C ASP A 5 -12.23 -7.86 7.34
N ASN A 6 -11.66 -8.88 6.67
CA ASN A 6 -10.22 -8.94 6.41
C ASN A 6 -9.70 -7.79 5.51
N ALA A 7 -10.57 -7.17 4.71
CA ALA A 7 -10.22 -5.99 3.91
C ALA A 7 -9.95 -4.74 4.78
N ALA A 8 -10.51 -4.67 5.99
CA ALA A 8 -10.16 -3.66 6.99
C ALA A 8 -8.85 -4.03 7.71
N THR A 9 -8.76 -5.27 8.21
CA THR A 9 -7.54 -5.85 8.81
C THR A 9 -7.66 -7.37 8.88
N THR A 10 -6.61 -8.10 8.57
CA THR A 10 -6.59 -9.57 8.72
C THR A 10 -6.66 -9.93 10.20
N LEU A 11 -7.67 -10.70 10.61
CA LEU A 11 -7.83 -11.13 12.02
C LEU A 11 -6.83 -12.24 12.37
N HIS A 12 -6.83 -13.31 11.60
CA HIS A 12 -5.98 -14.48 11.86
C HIS A 12 -4.65 -14.36 11.15
N LYS A 13 -3.57 -14.17 11.92
CA LYS A 13 -2.22 -14.12 11.38
C LYS A 13 -1.65 -15.54 11.28
N PRO A 14 -0.81 -15.85 10.27
CA PRO A 14 -0.03 -17.08 10.26
C PRO A 14 0.77 -17.24 11.54
N GLN A 15 0.89 -18.48 12.06
CA GLN A 15 1.58 -18.73 13.35
C GLN A 15 3.01 -18.21 13.34
N GLN A 16 3.74 -18.38 12.24
CA GLN A 16 5.10 -17.87 12.09
C GLN A 16 5.23 -16.35 12.21
N VAL A 17 4.16 -15.59 11.93
CA VAL A 17 4.14 -14.13 12.14
C VAL A 17 4.07 -13.81 13.63
N ILE A 18 3.22 -14.53 14.36
CA ILE A 18 3.07 -14.39 15.81
C ILE A 18 4.39 -14.75 16.50
N ASP A 19 4.96 -15.91 16.14
CA ASP A 19 6.21 -16.40 16.70
C ASP A 19 7.38 -15.45 16.46
N ALA A 20 7.46 -14.86 15.25
CA ALA A 20 8.49 -13.88 14.91
C ALA A 20 8.39 -12.59 15.75
N VAL A 21 7.17 -12.09 16.00
CA VAL A 21 6.95 -10.93 16.88
C VAL A 21 7.35 -11.24 18.32
N VAL A 22 6.90 -12.39 18.86
CA VAL A 22 7.21 -12.82 20.23
C VAL A 22 8.72 -12.99 20.40
N HIS A 23 9.38 -13.69 19.47
CA HIS A 23 10.82 -13.87 19.48
C HIS A 23 11.56 -12.52 19.44
N ALA A 24 11.16 -11.63 18.56
CA ALA A 24 11.76 -10.30 18.45
C ALA A 24 11.60 -9.48 19.75
N MET A 25 10.45 -9.55 20.41
CA MET A 25 10.24 -8.88 21.71
C MET A 25 11.13 -9.43 22.83
N GLN A 26 11.56 -10.68 22.74
CA GLN A 26 12.42 -11.33 23.73
C GLN A 26 13.92 -11.15 23.46
N SER A 27 14.33 -10.93 22.19
CA SER A 27 15.73 -11.03 21.78
C SER A 27 16.27 -9.84 21.01
N MET A 28 15.42 -8.98 20.42
CA MET A 28 15.90 -7.88 19.59
C MET A 28 16.35 -6.66 20.40
N GLY A 29 17.60 -6.27 20.21
CA GLY A 29 18.13 -4.97 20.62
C GLY A 29 17.79 -3.84 19.63
N ASN A 30 18.50 -2.73 19.74
CA ASN A 30 18.35 -1.60 18.80
C ASN A 30 18.97 -1.93 17.45
N CYS A 31 18.17 -1.97 16.38
CA CYS A 31 18.61 -2.31 15.03
C CYS A 31 19.47 -1.23 14.33
N ALA A 32 19.60 -0.02 14.92
CA ALA A 32 20.28 1.10 14.28
C ALA A 32 21.67 1.42 14.85
N ARG A 33 22.05 0.99 16.07
CA ARG A 33 23.20 1.55 16.79
C ARG A 33 23.99 0.58 17.65
N GLY A 34 23.93 -0.70 17.46
CA GLY A 34 24.66 -1.63 18.30
C GLY A 34 25.73 -2.37 17.51
N THR A 35 26.86 -2.71 18.20
CA THR A 35 27.89 -3.61 17.69
C THR A 35 27.91 -4.94 18.43
N HIS A 36 27.04 -5.11 19.43
CA HIS A 36 26.83 -6.37 20.14
C HIS A 36 25.87 -7.28 19.33
N GLU A 37 25.87 -8.57 19.64
CA GLU A 37 25.22 -9.60 18.84
C GLU A 37 23.73 -9.37 18.65
N GLU A 38 23.00 -9.01 19.71
CA GLU A 38 21.56 -8.74 19.68
C GLU A 38 21.19 -7.55 18.78
N ALA A 39 22.05 -6.54 18.71
CA ALA A 39 21.83 -5.39 17.81
C ALA A 39 22.12 -5.74 16.35
N LEU A 40 23.15 -6.56 16.11
CA LEU A 40 23.46 -7.04 14.76
C LEU A 40 22.37 -7.97 14.25
N ASP A 41 21.82 -8.84 15.09
CA ASP A 41 20.70 -9.73 14.73
C ASP A 41 19.42 -8.94 14.47
N ALA A 42 19.17 -7.90 15.26
CA ALA A 42 18.08 -6.96 15.00
C ALA A 42 18.25 -6.27 13.64
N ALA A 43 19.44 -5.78 13.33
CA ALA A 43 19.73 -5.15 12.03
C ALA A 43 19.56 -6.13 10.86
N ARG A 44 20.03 -7.38 11.00
CA ARG A 44 19.83 -8.45 10.00
C ARG A 44 18.36 -8.76 9.80
N THR A 45 17.58 -8.88 10.88
CA THR A 45 16.12 -9.14 10.81
C THR A 45 15.40 -8.05 10.03
N VAL A 46 15.71 -6.79 10.30
CA VAL A 46 15.13 -5.64 9.58
C VAL A 46 15.55 -5.65 8.10
N TYR A 47 16.83 -5.95 7.83
CA TYR A 47 17.33 -6.04 6.45
C TYR A 47 16.70 -7.19 5.67
N ASP A 48 16.57 -8.37 6.28
CA ASP A 48 15.92 -9.54 5.67
C ASP A 48 14.45 -9.26 5.34
N ALA A 49 13.75 -8.54 6.19
CA ALA A 49 12.38 -8.11 5.91
C ALA A 49 12.32 -7.19 4.66
N ARG A 50 13.30 -6.27 4.48
CA ARG A 50 13.41 -5.44 3.26
C ARG A 50 13.66 -6.29 2.03
N VAL A 51 14.60 -7.25 2.11
CA VAL A 51 14.92 -8.16 1.00
C VAL A 51 13.67 -8.90 0.53
N ARG A 52 12.91 -9.45 1.48
CA ARG A 52 11.67 -10.20 1.18
C ARG A 52 10.59 -9.32 0.55
N LEU A 53 10.39 -8.11 1.06
CA LEU A 53 9.42 -7.16 0.49
C LEU A 53 9.86 -6.65 -0.88
N ALA A 54 11.15 -6.34 -1.06
CA ALA A 54 11.69 -5.96 -2.36
C ALA A 54 11.46 -7.07 -3.40
N SER A 55 11.72 -8.32 -3.03
CA SER A 55 11.47 -9.49 -3.88
C SER A 55 9.97 -9.66 -4.18
N LEU A 56 9.11 -9.54 -3.17
CA LEU A 56 7.66 -9.71 -3.30
C LEU A 56 7.03 -8.69 -4.26
N PHE A 57 7.53 -7.47 -4.29
CA PHE A 57 6.99 -6.39 -5.11
C PHE A 57 7.81 -6.11 -6.38
N GLY A 58 8.85 -6.88 -6.68
CA GLY A 58 9.73 -6.61 -7.82
C GLY A 58 10.46 -5.27 -7.72
N CYS A 59 10.74 -4.78 -6.50
CA CYS A 59 11.52 -3.57 -6.27
C CYS A 59 13.01 -3.88 -6.52
N PRO A 60 13.68 -3.19 -7.49
CA PRO A 60 15.03 -3.57 -7.89
C PRO A 60 16.10 -3.24 -6.84
N ARG A 61 15.81 -2.36 -5.91
CA ARG A 61 16.72 -1.86 -4.88
C ARG A 61 16.17 -2.15 -3.49
N VAL A 62 16.84 -3.02 -2.73
CA VAL A 62 16.47 -3.38 -1.35
C VAL A 62 16.53 -2.17 -0.43
N ASP A 63 17.53 -1.33 -0.58
CA ASP A 63 17.70 -0.08 0.17
C ASP A 63 16.63 0.98 -0.15
N HIS A 64 15.92 0.86 -1.26
CA HIS A 64 14.78 1.73 -1.61
C HIS A 64 13.43 1.26 -1.04
N VAL A 65 13.41 0.25 -0.19
CA VAL A 65 12.25 -0.12 0.62
C VAL A 65 12.39 0.54 1.98
N ALA A 66 11.55 1.51 2.33
CA ALA A 66 11.53 2.14 3.65
C ALA A 66 10.28 1.73 4.44
N PHE A 67 10.43 1.50 5.75
CA PHE A 67 9.33 1.12 6.62
C PHE A 67 8.57 2.34 7.12
N THR A 68 7.25 2.18 7.23
CA THR A 68 6.31 3.15 7.78
C THR A 68 5.37 2.46 8.77
N ALA A 69 4.61 3.24 9.54
CA ALA A 69 3.61 2.67 10.42
C ALA A 69 2.40 2.07 9.67
N ASN A 70 2.13 2.55 8.46
CA ASN A 70 1.03 2.11 7.60
C ASN A 70 1.13 2.77 6.21
N SER A 71 0.24 2.40 5.28
CA SER A 71 0.16 3.02 3.95
C SER A 71 -0.19 4.50 3.98
N THR A 72 -0.96 4.96 4.97
CA THR A 72 -1.30 6.39 5.09
C THR A 72 -0.06 7.24 5.29
N GLU A 73 0.88 6.79 6.13
CA GLU A 73 2.18 7.46 6.31
C GLU A 73 3.01 7.39 5.02
N ALA A 74 3.07 6.23 4.36
CA ALA A 74 3.79 6.04 3.10
C ALA A 74 3.26 6.98 2.00
N LEU A 75 1.94 7.09 1.85
CA LEU A 75 1.28 7.98 0.90
C LEU A 75 1.54 9.45 1.21
N ASN A 76 1.49 9.84 2.49
CA ASN A 76 1.87 11.20 2.89
C ASN A 76 3.33 11.50 2.56
N MET A 77 4.25 10.55 2.76
CA MET A 77 5.65 10.71 2.36
C MET A 77 5.79 10.90 0.86
N ALA A 78 5.15 10.04 0.06
CA ALA A 78 5.23 10.11 -1.40
C ALA A 78 4.63 11.42 -1.93
N ILE A 79 3.40 11.73 -1.54
CA ILE A 79 2.65 12.88 -2.04
C ILE A 79 3.32 14.20 -1.64
N ASN A 80 3.60 14.40 -0.35
CA ASN A 80 4.24 15.65 0.10
C ASN A 80 5.73 15.74 -0.29
N GLY A 81 6.38 14.60 -0.53
CA GLY A 81 7.80 14.56 -0.89
C GLY A 81 8.08 14.74 -2.39
N LEU A 82 7.08 14.55 -3.26
CA LEU A 82 7.27 14.57 -4.72
C LEU A 82 6.48 15.68 -5.43
N ILE A 83 5.41 16.18 -4.83
CA ILE A 83 4.55 17.21 -5.43
C ILE A 83 4.97 18.58 -4.94
N ASP A 84 5.16 19.51 -5.88
CA ASP A 84 5.52 20.90 -5.61
C ASP A 84 4.30 21.84 -5.79
N PRO A 85 4.36 23.06 -5.24
CA PRO A 85 3.33 24.07 -5.47
C PRO A 85 3.13 24.32 -6.97
N GLY A 86 1.87 24.30 -7.43
CA GLY A 86 1.50 24.48 -8.82
C GLY A 86 1.66 23.23 -9.71
N ASP A 87 2.10 22.11 -9.19
CA ASP A 87 2.05 20.84 -9.90
C ASP A 87 0.61 20.37 -10.09
N HIS A 88 0.35 19.69 -11.20
CA HIS A 88 -0.90 19.01 -11.45
C HIS A 88 -0.78 17.52 -11.11
N VAL A 89 -1.81 16.99 -10.45
CA VAL A 89 -1.91 15.57 -10.08
C VAL A 89 -3.22 14.98 -10.61
N ILE A 90 -3.12 13.83 -11.26
CA ILE A 90 -4.29 13.03 -11.63
C ILE A 90 -4.49 11.94 -10.60
N SER A 91 -5.73 11.76 -10.15
CA SER A 91 -6.15 10.69 -9.25
C SER A 91 -7.44 10.05 -9.76
N THR A 92 -8.12 9.21 -8.96
CA THR A 92 -9.37 8.56 -9.38
C THR A 92 -10.48 8.71 -8.33
N ASP A 93 -11.73 8.48 -8.74
CA ASP A 93 -12.87 8.41 -7.82
C ASP A 93 -12.84 7.14 -6.91
N LEU A 94 -11.91 6.23 -7.16
CA LEU A 94 -11.79 4.96 -6.42
C LEU A 94 -10.87 5.04 -5.19
N GLU A 95 -10.33 6.22 -4.89
CA GLU A 95 -9.30 6.39 -3.90
C GLU A 95 -9.82 6.32 -2.45
N HIS A 96 -8.96 5.79 -1.60
CA HIS A 96 -9.14 5.91 -0.15
C HIS A 96 -8.76 7.32 0.34
N ASN A 97 -9.33 7.74 1.48
CA ASN A 97 -8.99 9.02 2.14
C ASN A 97 -7.48 9.21 2.43
N SER A 98 -6.71 8.14 2.49
CA SER A 98 -5.24 8.21 2.64
C SER A 98 -4.53 8.82 1.43
N VAL A 99 -5.18 8.81 0.26
CA VAL A 99 -4.76 9.52 -0.97
C VAL A 99 -5.46 10.87 -1.06
N LEU A 100 -6.79 10.89 -0.93
CA LEU A 100 -7.58 12.11 -1.18
C LEU A 100 -7.24 13.24 -0.22
N ARG A 101 -7.14 12.97 1.08
CA ARG A 101 -6.89 14.02 2.07
C ARG A 101 -5.53 14.70 1.94
N PRO A 102 -4.40 13.99 1.71
CA PRO A 102 -3.14 14.65 1.39
C PRO A 102 -3.18 15.47 0.11
N LEU A 103 -3.88 14.99 -0.94
CA LEU A 103 -4.03 15.73 -2.20
C LEU A 103 -4.85 17.01 -2.00
N TYR A 104 -6.02 16.95 -1.36
CA TYR A 104 -6.83 18.14 -1.05
C TYR A 104 -6.10 19.14 -0.16
N ARG A 105 -5.26 18.65 0.75
CA ARG A 105 -4.41 19.50 1.56
C ARG A 105 -3.38 20.25 0.71
N LEU A 106 -2.72 19.57 -0.25
CA LEU A 106 -1.77 20.21 -1.17
C LEU A 106 -2.47 21.23 -2.08
N GLU A 107 -3.68 20.92 -2.56
CA GLU A 107 -4.49 21.88 -3.31
C GLU A 107 -4.76 23.15 -2.49
N ALA A 108 -5.27 22.99 -1.26
CA ALA A 108 -5.67 24.09 -0.40
C ALA A 108 -4.48 24.93 0.14
N GLU A 109 -3.38 24.28 0.51
CA GLU A 109 -2.25 24.94 1.19
C GLU A 109 -1.12 25.34 0.24
N HIS A 110 -0.95 24.65 -0.89
CA HIS A 110 0.18 24.81 -1.80
C HIS A 110 -0.20 25.08 -3.25
N GLY A 111 -1.50 25.14 -3.57
CA GLY A 111 -1.98 25.45 -4.91
C GLY A 111 -1.68 24.38 -5.95
N ALA A 112 -1.57 23.11 -5.53
CA ALA A 112 -1.54 22.00 -6.46
C ALA A 112 -2.87 21.91 -7.21
N GLU A 113 -2.83 21.49 -8.48
CA GLU A 113 -4.03 21.28 -9.29
C GLU A 113 -4.41 19.82 -9.27
N LEU A 114 -5.69 19.50 -9.07
CA LEU A 114 -6.17 18.12 -9.03
C LEU A 114 -7.14 17.83 -10.18
N SER A 115 -7.03 16.66 -10.77
CA SER A 115 -8.02 16.09 -11.69
C SER A 115 -8.33 14.65 -11.27
N PHE A 116 -9.61 14.27 -11.39
CA PHE A 116 -10.03 12.92 -11.02
C PHE A 116 -10.62 12.20 -12.22
N VAL A 117 -10.13 10.97 -12.47
CA VAL A 117 -10.71 10.06 -13.44
C VAL A 117 -11.99 9.49 -12.83
N PRO A 118 -13.17 9.70 -13.48
CA PRO A 118 -14.43 9.23 -12.93
C PRO A 118 -14.56 7.72 -13.03
N ALA A 119 -15.24 7.14 -12.05
CA ALA A 119 -15.67 5.75 -12.07
C ALA A 119 -17.18 5.64 -12.35
N ASP A 120 -17.59 4.61 -13.09
CA ASP A 120 -19.00 4.28 -13.27
C ASP A 120 -19.61 3.66 -11.99
N LYS A 121 -20.90 3.37 -12.01
CA LYS A 121 -21.62 2.76 -10.86
C LYS A 121 -21.11 1.37 -10.48
N LEU A 122 -20.37 0.69 -11.35
CA LEU A 122 -19.74 -0.59 -11.10
C LEU A 122 -18.29 -0.45 -10.64
N GLY A 123 -17.77 0.79 -10.56
CA GLY A 123 -16.40 1.08 -10.19
C GLY A 123 -15.40 0.90 -11.34
N ASN A 124 -15.84 0.91 -12.60
CA ASN A 124 -14.95 0.87 -13.76
C ASN A 124 -14.56 2.28 -14.18
N VAL A 125 -13.32 2.44 -14.67
CA VAL A 125 -12.79 3.69 -15.21
C VAL A 125 -12.57 3.59 -16.73
N ASP A 126 -12.72 4.70 -17.45
CA ASP A 126 -12.23 4.81 -18.83
C ASP A 126 -10.76 5.23 -18.82
N TYR A 127 -9.87 4.33 -19.20
CA TYR A 127 -8.43 4.63 -19.24
C TYR A 127 -8.04 5.73 -20.22
N ALA A 128 -8.92 6.09 -21.19
CA ALA A 128 -8.70 7.24 -22.07
C ALA A 128 -8.80 8.57 -21.31
N ASP A 129 -9.46 8.61 -20.16
CA ASP A 129 -9.55 9.81 -19.34
C ASP A 129 -8.20 10.20 -18.72
N PHE A 130 -7.33 9.24 -18.43
CA PHE A 130 -5.97 9.56 -17.98
C PHE A 130 -5.24 10.39 -19.02
N GLU A 131 -5.33 10.06 -20.31
CA GLU A 131 -4.73 10.86 -21.40
C GLU A 131 -5.41 12.23 -21.53
N ARG A 132 -6.75 12.28 -21.48
CA ARG A 132 -7.53 13.54 -21.63
C ARG A 132 -7.26 14.55 -20.51
N LEU A 133 -6.90 14.07 -19.31
CA LEU A 133 -6.64 14.92 -18.15
C LEU A 133 -5.17 15.36 -18.04
N MET A 134 -4.25 14.81 -18.85
CA MET A 134 -2.84 15.22 -18.82
C MET A 134 -2.67 16.69 -19.19
N LYS A 135 -1.83 17.38 -18.40
CA LYS A 135 -1.43 18.77 -18.60
C LYS A 135 0.08 18.88 -18.70
N PRO A 136 0.65 19.97 -19.24
CA PRO A 136 2.10 20.16 -19.30
C PRO A 136 2.80 20.15 -17.94
N ASN A 137 2.07 20.52 -16.86
CA ASN A 137 2.53 20.52 -15.48
C ASN A 137 2.07 19.27 -14.68
N THR A 138 1.58 18.22 -15.34
CA THR A 138 1.23 16.97 -14.64
C THR A 138 2.50 16.33 -14.09
N ARG A 139 2.59 16.31 -12.75
CA ARG A 139 3.73 15.77 -12.01
C ARG A 139 3.58 14.29 -11.73
N ALA A 140 2.36 13.86 -11.37
CA ALA A 140 2.12 12.47 -11.01
C ALA A 140 0.68 12.01 -11.28
N VAL A 141 0.53 10.71 -11.50
CA VAL A 141 -0.73 9.99 -11.31
C VAL A 141 -0.62 9.27 -9.95
N VAL A 142 -1.56 9.54 -9.05
CA VAL A 142 -1.67 8.88 -7.75
C VAL A 142 -2.94 8.07 -7.74
N CYS A 143 -2.83 6.74 -7.70
CA CYS A 143 -4.01 5.89 -7.80
C CYS A 143 -3.90 4.64 -6.92
N THR A 144 -5.07 4.14 -6.48
CA THR A 144 -5.14 2.82 -5.84
C THR A 144 -4.91 1.73 -6.87
N ASN A 145 -4.27 0.64 -6.47
CA ASN A 145 -4.21 -0.55 -7.31
C ASN A 145 -5.54 -1.31 -7.28
N ALA A 146 -6.23 -1.31 -6.12
CA ALA A 146 -7.61 -1.82 -6.05
C ALA A 146 -8.46 -1.00 -5.06
N SER A 147 -9.71 -0.74 -5.45
CA SER A 147 -10.68 -0.06 -4.61
C SER A 147 -10.99 -0.86 -3.35
N ASN A 148 -10.91 -0.21 -2.20
CA ASN A 148 -11.32 -0.79 -0.91
C ASN A 148 -12.84 -0.96 -0.77
N LEU A 149 -13.62 -0.36 -1.66
CA LEU A 149 -15.09 -0.44 -1.66
C LEU A 149 -15.59 -1.48 -2.65
N THR A 150 -15.22 -1.34 -3.92
CA THR A 150 -15.75 -2.22 -4.98
C THR A 150 -14.86 -3.43 -5.27
N GLY A 151 -13.62 -3.43 -4.81
CA GLY A 151 -12.62 -4.45 -5.14
C GLY A 151 -12.08 -4.37 -6.58
N THR A 152 -12.50 -3.38 -7.36
CA THR A 152 -12.04 -3.17 -8.74
C THR A 152 -10.54 -2.95 -8.76
N VAL A 153 -9.82 -3.73 -9.57
CA VAL A 153 -8.38 -3.61 -9.79
C VAL A 153 -8.13 -2.76 -11.02
N LEU A 154 -7.25 -1.75 -10.87
CA LEU A 154 -6.84 -0.89 -11.95
C LEU A 154 -5.66 -1.50 -12.74
N ASP A 155 -5.69 -1.34 -14.07
CA ASP A 155 -4.59 -1.67 -14.97
C ASP A 155 -3.48 -0.62 -14.84
N ILE A 156 -2.61 -0.83 -13.83
CA ILE A 156 -1.51 0.10 -13.52
C ILE A 156 -0.50 0.18 -14.66
N GLU A 157 -0.26 -0.91 -15.39
CA GLU A 157 0.67 -0.91 -16.54
C GLU A 157 0.18 0.06 -17.63
N ARG A 158 -1.11 0.06 -17.93
CA ARG A 158 -1.73 0.98 -18.88
C ARG A 158 -1.67 2.42 -18.39
N ILE A 159 -1.97 2.66 -17.11
CA ILE A 159 -1.87 4.00 -16.50
C ILE A 159 -0.42 4.50 -16.55
N ALA A 160 0.54 3.66 -16.18
CA ALA A 160 1.95 4.00 -16.17
C ALA A 160 2.47 4.35 -17.57
N LYS A 161 2.06 3.60 -18.59
CA LYS A 161 2.43 3.90 -19.96
C LYS A 161 1.97 5.30 -20.38
N THR A 162 0.74 5.67 -20.05
CA THR A 162 0.21 7.01 -20.32
C THR A 162 0.96 8.07 -19.51
N ALA A 163 1.12 7.89 -18.19
CA ALA A 163 1.81 8.85 -17.33
C ALA A 163 3.25 9.11 -17.78
N HIS A 164 4.01 8.04 -18.04
CA HIS A 164 5.41 8.15 -18.45
C HIS A 164 5.58 8.79 -19.83
N SER A 165 4.64 8.62 -20.77
CA SER A 165 4.70 9.29 -22.06
C SER A 165 4.60 10.82 -21.96
N HIS A 166 4.09 11.33 -20.81
CA HIS A 166 4.01 12.75 -20.46
C HIS A 166 5.05 13.17 -19.41
N GLY A 167 5.95 12.29 -19.01
CA GLY A 167 6.96 12.57 -17.98
C GLY A 167 6.44 12.60 -16.55
N ALA A 168 5.19 12.16 -16.32
CA ALA A 168 4.58 12.10 -15.01
C ALA A 168 4.95 10.80 -14.27
N LEU A 169 5.06 10.86 -12.93
CA LEU A 169 5.32 9.73 -12.06
C LEU A 169 4.03 8.92 -11.80
N VAL A 170 4.20 7.65 -11.39
CA VAL A 170 3.10 6.79 -10.96
C VAL A 170 3.30 6.36 -9.51
N ILE A 171 2.42 6.84 -8.63
CA ILE A 171 2.38 6.54 -7.19
C ILE A 171 1.17 5.65 -6.95
N VAL A 172 1.41 4.44 -6.41
CA VAL A 172 0.36 3.42 -6.27
C VAL A 172 0.09 3.12 -4.79
N ASP A 173 -1.18 3.21 -4.40
CA ASP A 173 -1.66 2.65 -3.13
C ASP A 173 -2.01 1.17 -3.31
N ALA A 174 -1.15 0.30 -2.78
CA ALA A 174 -1.32 -1.14 -2.81
C ALA A 174 -1.98 -1.71 -1.53
N SER A 175 -2.68 -0.89 -0.75
CA SER A 175 -3.26 -1.32 0.54
C SER A 175 -4.20 -2.52 0.43
N GLN A 176 -4.88 -2.70 -0.70
CA GLN A 176 -5.82 -3.80 -0.93
C GLN A 176 -5.25 -4.93 -1.80
N THR A 177 -4.03 -4.78 -2.32
CA THR A 177 -3.43 -5.74 -3.24
C THR A 177 -2.15 -6.35 -2.72
N ALA A 178 -1.42 -5.65 -1.85
CA ALA A 178 -0.17 -6.16 -1.27
C ALA A 178 -0.38 -7.49 -0.54
N GLY A 179 0.22 -8.55 -1.06
CA GLY A 179 0.17 -9.91 -0.52
C GLY A 179 -0.95 -10.82 -1.03
N CYS A 180 -1.97 -10.28 -1.71
CA CYS A 180 -3.09 -11.06 -2.24
C CYS A 180 -3.36 -10.82 -3.74
N TRP A 181 -2.57 -9.97 -4.39
CA TRP A 181 -2.58 -9.73 -5.82
C TRP A 181 -1.14 -9.61 -6.33
N PRO A 182 -0.80 -10.18 -7.49
CA PRO A 182 0.56 -10.07 -8.03
C PRO A 182 0.92 -8.61 -8.33
N ILE A 183 2.05 -8.16 -7.78
CA ILE A 183 2.61 -6.83 -8.02
C ILE A 183 4.07 -7.00 -8.45
N ASP A 184 4.42 -6.41 -9.59
CA ASP A 184 5.79 -6.26 -10.06
C ASP A 184 5.99 -4.80 -10.48
N MET A 185 6.69 -4.04 -9.65
CA MET A 185 6.90 -2.61 -9.86
C MET A 185 7.56 -2.30 -11.20
N LYS A 186 8.54 -3.15 -11.61
CA LYS A 186 9.25 -2.96 -12.87
C LYS A 186 8.36 -3.20 -14.08
N LYS A 187 7.62 -4.31 -14.07
CA LYS A 187 6.71 -4.69 -15.16
C LYS A 187 5.55 -3.71 -15.28
N MET A 188 4.95 -3.36 -14.13
CA MET A 188 3.79 -2.45 -14.07
C MET A 188 4.16 -0.98 -14.25
N GLY A 189 5.45 -0.62 -14.28
CA GLY A 189 5.89 0.76 -14.42
C GLY A 189 5.63 1.62 -13.19
N ILE A 190 5.59 1.03 -11.99
CA ILE A 190 5.35 1.75 -10.74
C ILE A 190 6.61 2.48 -10.31
N ASP A 191 6.49 3.78 -10.08
CA ASP A 191 7.61 4.60 -9.61
C ASP A 191 7.69 4.62 -8.08
N VAL A 192 6.52 4.66 -7.41
CA VAL A 192 6.42 4.59 -5.95
C VAL A 192 5.26 3.68 -5.57
N LEU A 193 5.53 2.65 -4.77
CA LEU A 193 4.53 1.73 -4.24
C LEU A 193 4.39 1.95 -2.73
N CYS A 194 3.17 2.25 -2.27
CA CYS A 194 2.83 2.39 -0.86
C CYS A 194 1.97 1.21 -0.39
N PHE A 195 2.30 0.62 0.77
CA PHE A 195 1.60 -0.57 1.27
C PHE A 195 1.41 -0.56 2.78
N THR A 196 0.45 -1.33 3.26
CA THR A 196 0.21 -1.59 4.70
C THR A 196 0.43 -3.06 5.03
N GLY A 197 1.00 -3.33 6.20
CA GLY A 197 1.37 -4.70 6.60
C GLY A 197 0.20 -5.54 7.12
N HIS A 198 -0.85 -4.93 7.65
CA HIS A 198 -1.86 -5.63 8.45
C HIS A 198 -3.08 -6.18 7.69
N LYS A 199 -3.17 -5.94 6.38
CA LYS A 199 -4.23 -6.45 5.48
C LYS A 199 -3.77 -7.72 4.77
N GLY A 200 -3.80 -7.77 3.44
CA GLY A 200 -3.40 -8.91 2.63
C GLY A 200 -1.97 -9.43 2.88
N LEU A 201 -1.07 -8.58 3.36
CA LEU A 201 0.27 -9.00 3.81
C LEU A 201 0.26 -9.83 5.10
N MET A 202 -0.86 -9.91 5.86
CA MET A 202 -1.03 -10.70 7.08
C MET A 202 -0.02 -10.37 8.20
N GLY A 203 0.66 -9.24 8.12
CA GLY A 203 1.61 -8.75 9.11
C GLY A 203 0.94 -8.04 10.29
N PRO A 204 1.71 -7.59 11.30
CA PRO A 204 1.20 -6.84 12.43
C PRO A 204 0.64 -5.47 12.03
N GLN A 205 -0.33 -4.94 12.80
CA GLN A 205 -0.69 -3.53 12.77
C GLN A 205 0.51 -2.66 13.16
N GLY A 206 0.52 -1.41 12.73
CA GLY A 206 1.66 -0.51 12.95
C GLY A 206 2.87 -0.86 12.07
N THR A 207 2.64 -1.55 10.96
CA THR A 207 3.63 -1.84 9.92
C THR A 207 3.10 -1.49 8.53
N GLY A 208 3.98 -1.01 7.70
CA GLY A 208 3.76 -0.67 6.30
C GLY A 208 5.08 -0.26 5.67
N GLY A 209 5.03 0.28 4.47
CA GLY A 209 6.24 0.74 3.81
C GLY A 209 5.99 1.40 2.48
N ILE A 210 7.09 1.87 1.95
CA ILE A 210 7.18 2.49 0.63
C ILE A 210 8.34 1.86 -0.14
N CYS A 211 8.11 1.49 -1.38
CA CYS A 211 9.15 1.08 -2.32
C CYS A 211 9.31 2.17 -3.36
N VAL A 212 10.53 2.63 -3.58
CA VAL A 212 10.85 3.76 -4.46
C VAL A 212 11.74 3.28 -5.60
N LYS A 213 11.37 3.58 -6.83
CA LYS A 213 12.19 3.31 -8.01
C LYS A 213 13.50 4.09 -7.96
N GLU A 214 14.57 3.49 -8.45
CA GLU A 214 15.88 4.15 -8.57
C GLU A 214 15.78 5.45 -9.38
N GLY A 215 16.48 6.47 -8.92
CA GLY A 215 16.48 7.80 -9.54
C GLY A 215 15.38 8.73 -9.05
N ILE A 216 14.47 8.26 -8.20
CA ILE A 216 13.43 9.11 -7.60
C ILE A 216 13.87 9.53 -6.21
N GLU A 217 13.85 10.82 -5.96
CA GLU A 217 14.22 11.42 -4.68
C GLU A 217 12.99 12.01 -3.99
N ILE A 218 12.51 11.32 -2.94
CA ILE A 218 11.43 11.80 -2.09
C ILE A 218 12.03 12.71 -1.00
N ARG A 219 11.51 13.92 -0.84
CA ARG A 219 11.89 14.79 0.30
C ARG A 219 11.49 14.13 1.61
N PRO A 220 12.36 14.18 2.66
CA PRO A 220 12.01 13.61 3.96
C PRO A 220 10.72 14.22 4.52
N PHE A 221 9.76 13.37 4.85
CA PHE A 221 8.52 13.79 5.52
C PHE A 221 8.72 14.05 7.01
N LYS A 222 9.60 13.26 7.63
CA LYS A 222 10.03 13.42 9.01
C LYS A 222 11.55 13.50 9.05
N VAL A 223 12.08 14.35 9.90
CA VAL A 223 13.52 14.48 10.16
C VAL A 223 13.80 14.28 11.64
N GLY A 224 14.93 13.67 11.97
CA GLY A 224 15.27 13.40 13.38
C GLY A 224 16.41 12.41 13.54
N GLY A 225 16.44 11.72 14.67
CA GLY A 225 17.45 10.70 14.93
C GLY A 225 17.34 9.54 13.95
N SER A 226 18.43 9.27 13.24
CA SER A 226 18.50 8.21 12.21
C SER A 226 19.43 7.05 12.57
N GLY A 227 20.20 7.19 13.65
CA GLY A 227 21.22 6.21 14.00
C GLY A 227 22.56 6.41 13.31
N VAL A 228 22.62 7.22 12.25
CA VAL A 228 23.82 7.52 11.48
C VAL A 228 24.04 9.03 11.38
N GLN A 229 25.26 9.48 11.04
CA GLN A 229 25.62 10.88 10.82
C GLN A 229 25.22 11.82 11.98
N SER A 230 25.41 11.39 13.24
CA SER A 230 24.88 12.05 14.44
C SER A 230 25.32 13.50 14.63
N TYR A 231 26.41 13.95 13.98
CA TYR A 231 26.92 15.33 14.04
C TYR A 231 26.47 16.17 12.83
N SER A 232 25.80 15.59 11.84
CA SER A 232 25.23 16.34 10.71
C SER A 232 24.06 17.20 11.17
N ARG A 233 23.96 18.42 10.63
CA ARG A 233 22.79 19.30 10.82
C ARG A 233 21.62 18.91 9.92
N THR A 234 21.89 18.17 8.84
CA THR A 234 20.89 17.73 7.88
C THR A 234 20.56 16.27 8.11
N HIS A 235 19.34 15.88 7.77
CA HIS A 235 18.93 14.49 7.77
C HIS A 235 19.69 13.73 6.65
N PRO A 236 20.06 12.45 6.83
CA PRO A 236 20.73 11.66 5.79
C PRO A 236 19.96 11.65 4.47
N ALA A 237 20.71 11.73 3.37
CA ALA A 237 20.13 11.78 2.02
C ALA A 237 19.89 10.39 1.41
N GLU A 238 20.58 9.37 1.92
CA GLU A 238 20.57 8.02 1.36
C GLU A 238 19.35 7.23 1.82
N TYR A 239 18.77 6.44 0.93
CA TYR A 239 17.76 5.46 1.26
C TYR A 239 18.38 4.29 2.06
N PRO A 240 17.63 3.66 2.94
CA PRO A 240 16.26 3.97 3.36
C PRO A 240 16.17 5.05 4.45
N THR A 241 17.31 5.47 5.00
CA THR A 241 17.43 6.38 6.16
C THR A 241 16.79 7.74 5.87
N ARG A 242 16.82 8.19 4.62
CA ARG A 242 16.13 9.39 4.14
C ARG A 242 14.66 9.46 4.57
N LEU A 243 13.98 8.32 4.60
CA LEU A 243 12.55 8.22 4.92
C LEU A 243 12.28 7.62 6.31
N GLU A 244 13.32 7.13 7.00
CA GLU A 244 13.21 6.47 8.30
C GLU A 244 13.82 7.33 9.40
N ALA A 245 13.00 8.10 10.08
CA ALA A 245 13.40 8.88 11.25
C ALA A 245 12.85 8.26 12.54
N GLY A 246 13.68 8.17 13.56
CA GLY A 246 13.34 7.58 14.84
C GLY A 246 13.68 6.08 14.92
N THR A 247 13.37 5.47 16.07
CA THR A 247 13.53 4.03 16.26
C THR A 247 12.44 3.29 15.51
N LEU A 248 12.83 2.37 14.62
CA LEU A 248 11.89 1.56 13.85
C LEU A 248 11.11 0.60 14.76
N ASN A 249 9.90 0.23 14.33
CA ASN A 249 9.11 -0.84 14.93
C ASN A 249 9.72 -2.22 14.61
N GLY A 250 10.90 -2.51 15.20
CA GLY A 250 11.67 -3.73 14.90
C GLY A 250 10.86 -5.02 15.11
N HIS A 251 10.08 -5.07 16.18
CA HIS A 251 9.24 -6.24 16.49
C HIS A 251 8.15 -6.46 15.43
N GLY A 252 7.47 -5.38 15.03
CA GLY A 252 6.47 -5.44 13.96
C GLY A 252 7.10 -5.78 12.61
N ILE A 253 8.30 -5.25 12.30
CA ILE A 253 9.04 -5.52 11.06
C ILE A 253 9.48 -6.99 11.00
N ALA A 254 9.89 -7.60 12.13
CA ALA A 254 10.18 -9.03 12.19
C ALA A 254 8.95 -9.87 11.80
N GLY A 255 7.78 -9.52 12.35
CA GLY A 255 6.51 -10.15 11.98
C GLY A 255 6.15 -9.93 10.51
N LEU A 256 6.34 -8.71 9.98
CA LEU A 256 6.09 -8.39 8.57
C LEU A 256 7.03 -9.17 7.63
N GLY A 257 8.30 -9.33 8.01
CA GLY A 257 9.26 -10.16 7.28
C GLY A 257 8.88 -11.65 7.26
N ALA A 258 8.35 -12.17 8.38
CA ALA A 258 7.81 -13.53 8.45
C ALA A 258 6.55 -13.70 7.60
N ALA A 259 5.69 -12.67 7.56
CA ALA A 259 4.50 -12.62 6.72
C ALA A 259 4.86 -12.63 5.22
N ALA A 260 5.80 -11.79 4.79
CA ALA A 260 6.30 -11.76 3.42
C ALA A 260 6.92 -13.12 3.01
N LYS A 261 7.62 -13.80 3.91
CA LYS A 261 8.13 -15.15 3.68
C LYS A 261 6.99 -16.15 3.47
N PHE A 262 5.98 -16.14 4.35
CA PHE A 262 4.80 -17.00 4.23
C PHE A 262 4.10 -16.84 2.89
N ILE A 263 3.88 -15.59 2.46
CA ILE A 263 3.24 -15.26 1.18
C ILE A 263 4.07 -15.77 0.01
N SER A 264 5.40 -15.58 0.03
CA SER A 264 6.28 -16.06 -1.02
C SER A 264 6.31 -17.59 -1.12
N GLU A 265 6.25 -18.29 0.01
CA GLU A 265 6.21 -19.76 0.08
C GLU A 265 4.85 -20.34 -0.35
N THR A 266 3.75 -19.63 -0.04
CA THR A 266 2.39 -20.02 -0.42
C THR A 266 2.11 -19.70 -1.89
N GLY A 267 2.70 -18.63 -2.42
CA GLY A 267 2.43 -18.05 -3.72
C GLY A 267 1.26 -17.05 -3.68
N VAL A 268 1.51 -15.82 -4.16
CA VAL A 268 0.49 -14.75 -4.20
C VAL A 268 -0.71 -15.18 -5.05
N GLU A 269 -0.47 -15.86 -6.16
CA GLU A 269 -1.50 -16.36 -7.07
C GLU A 269 -2.41 -17.40 -6.39
N ASN A 270 -1.83 -18.27 -5.54
CA ASN A 270 -2.61 -19.27 -4.79
C ASN A 270 -3.49 -18.60 -3.72
N ILE A 271 -2.97 -17.53 -3.07
CA ILE A 271 -3.73 -16.74 -2.11
C ILE A 271 -4.89 -16.03 -2.84
N HIS A 272 -4.59 -15.37 -3.95
CA HIS A 272 -5.59 -14.71 -4.77
C HIS A 272 -6.71 -15.66 -5.23
N GLU A 273 -6.37 -16.80 -5.79
CA GLU A 273 -7.34 -17.80 -6.26
C GLU A 273 -8.23 -18.31 -5.12
N LYS A 274 -7.64 -18.54 -3.94
CA LYS A 274 -8.38 -18.94 -2.74
C LYS A 274 -9.38 -17.85 -2.31
N GLU A 275 -8.91 -16.62 -2.20
CA GLU A 275 -9.76 -15.49 -1.80
C GLU A 275 -10.85 -15.22 -2.83
N ARG A 276 -10.50 -15.25 -4.13
CA ARG A 276 -11.45 -15.11 -5.22
C ARG A 276 -12.55 -16.18 -5.19
N SER A 277 -12.17 -17.44 -4.97
CA SER A 277 -13.15 -18.54 -4.91
C SER A 277 -14.15 -18.36 -3.78
N LEU A 278 -13.70 -17.89 -2.61
CA LEU A 278 -14.53 -17.60 -1.45
C LEU A 278 -15.44 -16.38 -1.69
N MET A 279 -14.90 -15.33 -2.28
CA MET A 279 -15.64 -14.12 -2.65
C MET A 279 -16.77 -14.46 -3.65
N LEU A 280 -16.49 -15.22 -4.70
CA LEU A 280 -17.49 -15.63 -5.68
C LEU A 280 -18.57 -16.51 -5.03
N ARG A 281 -18.19 -17.44 -4.14
CA ARG A 281 -19.15 -18.26 -3.40
C ARG A 281 -20.10 -17.39 -2.55
N PHE A 282 -19.56 -16.36 -1.87
CA PHE A 282 -20.38 -15.43 -1.11
C PHE A 282 -21.31 -14.64 -2.03
N TYR A 283 -20.76 -14.04 -3.10
CA TYR A 283 -21.54 -13.28 -4.08
C TYR A 283 -22.68 -14.08 -4.68
N GLU A 284 -22.43 -15.31 -5.14
CA GLU A 284 -23.46 -16.20 -5.69
C GLU A 284 -24.56 -16.52 -4.65
N GLY A 285 -24.18 -16.62 -3.38
CA GLY A 285 -25.13 -16.87 -2.29
C GLY A 285 -26.03 -15.69 -1.97
N VAL A 286 -25.57 -14.44 -2.18
CA VAL A 286 -26.31 -13.25 -1.73
C VAL A 286 -26.99 -12.47 -2.86
N LYS A 287 -26.49 -12.53 -4.10
CA LYS A 287 -26.90 -11.67 -5.21
C LYS A 287 -28.40 -11.74 -5.58
N ASN A 288 -29.08 -12.85 -5.25
CA ASN A 288 -30.48 -13.07 -5.57
C ASN A 288 -31.40 -12.98 -4.32
N ILE A 289 -30.86 -12.59 -3.16
CA ILE A 289 -31.68 -12.40 -1.95
C ILE A 289 -32.47 -11.09 -2.11
N GLU A 290 -33.79 -11.18 -1.90
CA GLU A 290 -34.68 -10.03 -1.99
C GLU A 290 -34.27 -8.94 -0.99
N GLY A 291 -34.09 -7.72 -1.49
CA GLY A 291 -33.67 -6.58 -0.69
C GLY A 291 -32.14 -6.44 -0.54
N VAL A 292 -31.33 -7.31 -1.16
CA VAL A 292 -29.88 -7.16 -1.24
C VAL A 292 -29.52 -6.47 -2.55
N THR A 293 -28.73 -5.39 -2.44
CA THR A 293 -28.09 -4.72 -3.58
C THR A 293 -26.57 -4.91 -3.47
N VAL A 294 -25.96 -5.49 -4.49
CA VAL A 294 -24.49 -5.72 -4.53
C VAL A 294 -23.84 -4.72 -5.48
N TYR A 295 -22.69 -4.19 -5.08
CA TYR A 295 -21.92 -3.20 -5.82
C TYR A 295 -20.60 -3.78 -6.35
N GLY A 296 -20.14 -3.27 -7.51
CA GLY A 296 -18.92 -3.69 -8.19
C GLY A 296 -19.20 -4.58 -9.39
N ASP A 297 -18.19 -4.76 -10.23
CA ASP A 297 -18.26 -5.57 -11.45
C ASP A 297 -17.70 -6.98 -11.17
N PHE A 298 -18.59 -7.97 -11.06
CA PHE A 298 -18.24 -9.37 -10.82
C PHE A 298 -18.00 -10.15 -12.12
N THR A 299 -18.07 -9.50 -13.27
CA THR A 299 -17.68 -10.11 -14.57
C THR A 299 -16.19 -10.03 -14.81
N LYS A 300 -15.48 -9.18 -14.05
CA LYS A 300 -14.03 -8.98 -14.12
C LYS A 300 -13.34 -9.61 -12.91
N ASP A 301 -12.05 -9.86 -13.06
CA ASP A 301 -11.22 -10.24 -11.91
C ASP A 301 -11.02 -9.05 -10.98
N LYS A 302 -11.03 -9.29 -9.67
CA LYS A 302 -11.03 -8.27 -8.63
C LYS A 302 -10.50 -8.82 -7.31
N THR A 303 -10.15 -7.94 -6.37
CA THR A 303 -9.84 -8.36 -5.00
C THR A 303 -11.09 -8.89 -4.30
N ALA A 304 -10.89 -9.71 -3.25
CA ALA A 304 -11.96 -10.44 -2.59
C ALA A 304 -12.86 -9.55 -1.71
N ILE A 305 -13.45 -8.53 -2.31
CA ILE A 305 -14.36 -7.58 -1.66
C ILE A 305 -15.75 -7.68 -2.30
N VAL A 306 -16.79 -7.81 -1.46
CA VAL A 306 -18.19 -7.74 -1.84
C VAL A 306 -18.85 -6.64 -1.03
N ALA A 307 -19.10 -5.49 -1.65
CA ALA A 307 -19.89 -4.42 -1.05
C ALA A 307 -21.37 -4.65 -1.33
N LEU A 308 -22.19 -4.55 -0.29
CA LEU A 308 -23.63 -4.73 -0.43
C LEU A 308 -24.41 -3.84 0.56
N ASN A 309 -25.66 -3.53 0.17
CA ASN A 309 -26.65 -2.96 1.06
C ASN A 309 -27.81 -3.95 1.23
N ILE A 310 -28.45 -3.90 2.37
CA ILE A 310 -29.65 -4.68 2.65
C ILE A 310 -30.80 -3.68 2.88
N ARG A 311 -31.71 -3.57 1.90
CA ARG A 311 -32.84 -2.61 1.90
C ARG A 311 -32.33 -1.21 2.25
N ASP A 312 -33.01 -0.52 3.13
CA ASP A 312 -32.71 0.84 3.58
C ASP A 312 -32.01 0.87 4.95
N TYR A 313 -31.50 -0.28 5.41
CA TYR A 313 -30.77 -0.34 6.67
C TYR A 313 -29.41 0.34 6.56
N GLU A 314 -29.04 1.10 7.58
CA GLU A 314 -27.69 1.63 7.70
C GLU A 314 -26.67 0.50 7.86
N SER A 315 -25.52 0.65 7.21
CA SER A 315 -24.46 -0.39 7.20
C SER A 315 -23.98 -0.76 8.62
N GLY A 316 -24.02 0.19 9.55
CA GLY A 316 -23.68 -0.04 10.95
C GLY A 316 -24.69 -0.94 11.67
N GLU A 317 -25.97 -0.84 11.34
CA GLU A 317 -27.03 -1.71 11.89
C GLU A 317 -26.89 -3.14 11.37
N VAL A 318 -26.67 -3.28 10.05
CA VAL A 318 -26.44 -4.60 9.41
C VAL A 318 -25.20 -5.31 9.97
N SER A 319 -24.16 -4.58 10.32
CA SER A 319 -22.93 -5.19 10.85
C SER A 319 -23.02 -5.54 12.34
N TYR A 320 -23.98 -4.98 13.07
CA TYR A 320 -24.20 -5.27 14.49
C TYR A 320 -25.04 -6.54 14.72
N GLU A 321 -26.05 -6.79 13.86
CA GLU A 321 -26.89 -8.00 13.89
C GLU A 321 -26.13 -9.26 13.40
#